data_368b0033752588bdc44f3f2a15f7add9
#
_entry.id   368b0033752588bdc44f3f2a15f7add9
#
_cell.length_a   1.000
_cell.length_b   1.000
_cell.length_c   1.000
_cell.angle_alpha   90.00
_cell.angle_beta   90.00
_cell.angle_gamma   90.00
#
_symmetry.space_group_name_H-M   'P 1'
#
loop_
_entity.id
_entity.type
_entity.pdbx_description
1 polymer ?
#
loop_
_entity_poly.entity_id
_entity_poly.type
_entity_poly.pdbx_seq_one_letter_code
_entity_poly.pdbx_strand_id
1 'polypeptide(L)'
;MLVLGIGNRRVTADALGPRTAQKILVTMGPQHTLPVRGIRPVAAIAPGVSASTGLTLRQLAGAMVEAVRPAALICVDSLCSAEGARLGRSVQFSDTGLYPAQADHAKHLDAAALGVPVIAAGIPTLMDSDEEADLVVTPRALDSVIAHGSALLAGAINRALQPRLSVAQLFWLAG
;
A
#
# COMPACT_ATOMS: atom_id res chain seq x y z
N MET A 1 1.79 -9.17 10.64
CA MET A 1 1.45 -7.95 9.89
C MET A 1 0.96 -8.33 8.50
N LEU A 2 0.01 -7.58 7.96
CA LEU A 2 -0.43 -7.72 6.57
C LEU A 2 -0.16 -6.40 5.84
N VAL A 3 0.40 -6.45 4.63
CA VAL A 3 0.62 -5.29 3.77
C VAL A 3 -0.25 -5.43 2.54
N LEU A 4 -1.13 -4.46 2.28
CA LEU A 4 -1.96 -4.38 1.09
C LEU A 4 -1.44 -3.28 0.15
N GLY A 5 -1.05 -3.67 -1.05
CA GLY A 5 -0.73 -2.74 -2.13
C GLY A 5 -1.96 -2.50 -3.00
N ILE A 6 -2.61 -1.36 -2.79
CA ILE A 6 -3.87 -1.01 -3.43
C ILE A 6 -3.60 -0.33 -4.78
N GLY A 7 -4.45 -0.57 -5.75
CA GLY A 7 -4.38 0.04 -7.07
C GLY A 7 -4.28 -0.95 -8.23
N ASN A 8 -4.20 -0.40 -9.44
CA ASN A 8 -4.16 -1.14 -10.69
C ASN A 8 -2.73 -1.17 -11.27
N ARG A 9 -2.11 -2.36 -11.29
CA ARG A 9 -0.76 -2.56 -11.88
C ARG A 9 -0.63 -2.10 -13.34
N ARG A 10 -1.73 -2.08 -14.08
CA ARG A 10 -1.74 -1.75 -15.52
C ARG A 10 -1.83 -0.25 -15.78
N VAL A 11 -2.15 0.54 -14.76
CA VAL A 11 -2.23 2.00 -14.81
C VAL A 11 -1.06 2.57 -14.02
N THR A 12 -0.10 3.19 -14.69
CA THR A 12 1.14 3.66 -14.02
C THR A 12 0.84 4.54 -12.82
N ALA A 13 -0.08 5.49 -12.94
CA ALA A 13 -0.44 6.42 -11.87
C ALA A 13 -1.05 5.73 -10.63
N ASP A 14 -1.60 4.53 -10.80
CA ASP A 14 -2.27 3.72 -9.78
C ASP A 14 -1.45 2.48 -9.37
N ALA A 15 -0.19 2.39 -9.81
CA ALA A 15 0.65 1.20 -9.61
C ALA A 15 1.54 1.25 -8.36
N LEU A 16 1.53 2.32 -7.57
CA LEU A 16 2.42 2.49 -6.41
C LEU A 16 2.23 1.35 -5.39
N GLY A 17 1.00 1.13 -4.95
CA GLY A 17 0.69 0.09 -3.97
C GLY A 17 1.07 -1.31 -4.45
N PRO A 18 0.62 -1.77 -5.61
CA PRO A 18 1.00 -3.07 -6.17
C PRO A 18 2.52 -3.27 -6.31
N ARG A 19 3.25 -2.25 -6.76
CA ARG A 19 4.72 -2.32 -6.88
C ARG A 19 5.41 -2.31 -5.54
N THR A 20 4.86 -1.61 -4.53
CA THR A 20 5.36 -1.66 -3.16
C THR A 20 5.17 -3.05 -2.57
N ALA A 21 3.96 -3.63 -2.67
CA ALA A 21 3.67 -4.95 -2.12
C ALA A 21 4.59 -6.05 -2.67
N GLN A 22 5.01 -5.95 -3.94
CA GLN A 22 5.96 -6.88 -4.56
C GLN A 22 7.38 -6.82 -3.99
N LYS A 23 7.74 -5.73 -3.32
CA LYS A 23 9.07 -5.50 -2.72
C LYS A 23 9.06 -5.71 -1.20
N ILE A 24 7.92 -6.09 -0.63
CA ILE A 24 7.84 -6.41 0.80
C ILE A 24 8.51 -7.76 1.06
N LEU A 25 9.35 -7.80 2.07
CA LEU A 25 9.94 -9.04 2.58
C LEU A 25 8.85 -9.86 3.27
N VAL A 26 8.25 -10.79 2.52
CA VAL A 26 7.27 -11.74 3.04
C VAL A 26 7.98 -12.78 3.87
N THR A 27 7.56 -12.90 5.12
CA THR A 27 8.15 -13.80 6.12
C THR A 27 7.11 -14.71 6.77
N MET A 28 5.85 -14.60 6.38
CA MET A 28 4.79 -15.51 6.78
C MET A 28 4.79 -16.71 5.84
N GLY A 29 5.08 -17.91 6.38
CA GLY A 29 4.95 -19.15 5.61
C GLY A 29 3.50 -19.66 5.57
N PRO A 30 3.18 -20.63 4.68
CA PRO A 30 1.83 -21.20 4.54
C PRO A 30 1.25 -21.78 5.84
N GLN A 31 2.09 -22.15 6.79
CA GLN A 31 1.71 -22.71 8.10
C GLN A 31 1.90 -21.69 9.22
N HIS A 32 2.02 -20.40 8.93
CA HIS A 32 2.32 -19.32 9.89
C HIS A 32 3.61 -19.55 10.73
N THR A 33 4.46 -20.47 10.29
CA THR A 33 5.70 -20.83 10.99
C THR A 33 6.91 -20.28 10.28
N LEU A 34 7.62 -19.39 10.95
CA LEU A 34 8.97 -19.03 10.58
C LEU A 34 9.95 -19.59 11.60
N PRO A 35 10.94 -20.34 11.16
CA PRO A 35 11.93 -20.94 12.06
C PRO A 35 12.94 -19.94 12.62
N VAL A 36 12.90 -18.66 12.20
CA VAL A 36 13.92 -17.67 12.55
C VAL A 36 13.46 -16.83 13.74
N ARG A 37 14.11 -17.00 14.90
CA ARG A 37 13.85 -16.18 16.09
C ARG A 37 14.05 -14.70 15.79
N GLY A 38 13.02 -13.89 16.12
CA GLY A 38 13.09 -12.43 16.02
C GLY A 38 12.70 -11.84 14.66
N ILE A 39 12.30 -12.67 13.71
CA ILE A 39 11.65 -12.24 12.48
C ILE A 39 10.13 -12.17 12.72
N ARG A 40 9.53 -11.02 12.41
CA ARG A 40 8.07 -10.84 12.52
C ARG A 40 7.38 -11.48 11.31
N PRO A 41 6.27 -12.21 11.49
CA PRO A 41 5.48 -12.73 10.36
C PRO A 41 4.87 -11.57 9.58
N VAL A 42 5.15 -11.50 8.28
CA VAL A 42 4.65 -10.49 7.34
C VAL A 42 4.09 -11.20 6.11
N ALA A 43 2.85 -10.91 5.79
CA ALA A 43 2.23 -11.25 4.51
C ALA A 43 2.06 -9.97 3.69
N ALA A 44 2.15 -10.08 2.37
CA ALA A 44 1.92 -8.97 1.45
C ALA A 44 1.12 -9.43 0.24
N ILE A 45 0.21 -8.59 -0.22
CA ILE A 45 -0.61 -8.88 -1.40
C ILE A 45 -1.03 -7.59 -2.10
N ALA A 46 -1.16 -7.66 -3.43
CA ALA A 46 -1.82 -6.65 -4.24
C ALA A 46 -3.16 -7.23 -4.75
N PRO A 47 -4.28 -6.90 -4.10
CA PRO A 47 -5.58 -7.52 -4.41
C PRO A 47 -6.16 -7.10 -5.76
N GLY A 48 -5.62 -6.03 -6.36
CA GLY A 48 -6.19 -5.41 -7.57
C GLY A 48 -7.31 -4.42 -7.24
N VAL A 49 -8.08 -4.07 -8.26
CA VAL A 49 -9.20 -3.11 -8.16
C VAL A 49 -10.54 -3.79 -8.40
N SER A 50 -11.63 -3.18 -7.93
CA SER A 50 -12.99 -3.74 -8.03
C SER A 50 -13.38 -4.07 -9.48
N ALA A 51 -12.94 -3.26 -10.44
CA ALA A 51 -13.18 -3.48 -11.87
C ALA A 51 -12.57 -4.80 -12.41
N SER A 52 -11.50 -5.31 -11.77
CA SER A 52 -10.85 -6.55 -12.19
C SER A 52 -11.22 -7.77 -11.34
N THR A 53 -11.73 -7.55 -10.13
CA THR A 53 -12.02 -8.63 -9.17
C THR A 53 -13.51 -8.89 -8.99
N GLY A 54 -14.37 -7.91 -9.31
CA GLY A 54 -15.81 -7.96 -9.00
C GLY A 54 -16.14 -7.78 -7.50
N LEU A 55 -15.13 -7.55 -6.65
CA LEU A 55 -15.28 -7.38 -5.22
C LEU A 55 -14.84 -5.98 -4.80
N THR A 56 -15.47 -5.44 -3.76
CA THR A 56 -15.01 -4.17 -3.17
C THR A 56 -13.68 -4.38 -2.44
N LEU A 57 -12.88 -3.33 -2.33
CA LEU A 57 -11.62 -3.38 -1.59
C LEU A 57 -11.83 -3.79 -0.12
N ARG A 58 -12.93 -3.34 0.50
CA ARG A 58 -13.30 -3.70 1.87
C ARG A 58 -13.61 -5.19 2.01
N GLN A 59 -14.33 -5.80 1.06
CA GLN A 59 -14.60 -7.24 1.06
C GLN A 59 -13.30 -8.04 0.96
N LEU A 60 -12.41 -7.65 0.04
CA LEU A 60 -11.11 -8.31 -0.11
C LEU A 60 -10.24 -8.15 1.14
N ALA A 61 -10.11 -6.93 1.66
CA ALA A 61 -9.33 -6.66 2.87
C ALA A 61 -9.89 -7.42 4.08
N GLY A 62 -11.21 -7.43 4.26
CA GLY A 62 -11.87 -8.17 5.34
C GLY A 62 -11.60 -9.67 5.29
N ALA A 63 -11.76 -10.29 4.13
CA ALA A 63 -11.45 -11.72 3.94
C ALA A 63 -9.98 -12.03 4.22
N MET A 64 -9.05 -11.15 3.83
CA MET A 64 -7.62 -11.33 4.12
C MET A 64 -7.29 -11.14 5.60
N VAL A 65 -7.92 -10.17 6.27
CA VAL A 65 -7.75 -9.97 7.71
C VAL A 65 -8.25 -11.19 8.48
N GLU A 66 -9.40 -11.75 8.08
CA GLU A 66 -9.94 -12.97 8.69
C GLU A 66 -9.00 -14.17 8.51
N ALA A 67 -8.47 -14.35 7.29
CA ALA A 67 -7.58 -15.48 6.98
C ALA A 67 -6.21 -15.36 7.65
N VAL A 68 -5.62 -14.15 7.66
CA VAL A 68 -4.25 -13.91 8.14
C VAL A 68 -4.21 -13.59 9.64
N ARG A 69 -5.28 -13.01 10.19
CA ARG A 69 -5.37 -12.53 11.58
C ARG A 69 -4.18 -11.65 11.97
N PRO A 70 -3.89 -10.60 11.21
CA PRO A 70 -2.73 -9.76 11.47
C PRO A 70 -2.94 -8.89 12.71
N ALA A 71 -1.86 -8.55 13.42
CA ALA A 71 -1.91 -7.58 14.52
C ALA A 71 -2.20 -6.16 14.04
N ALA A 72 -1.88 -5.84 12.79
CA ALA A 72 -2.24 -4.59 12.11
C ALA A 72 -2.11 -4.76 10.60
N LEU A 73 -2.78 -3.87 9.86
CA LEU A 73 -2.77 -3.76 8.40
C LEU A 73 -2.01 -2.50 7.98
N ILE A 74 -1.16 -2.62 6.97
CA ILE A 74 -0.54 -1.48 6.29
C ILE A 74 -1.10 -1.44 4.87
N CYS A 75 -1.79 -0.34 4.54
CA CYS A 75 -2.30 -0.07 3.20
C CYS A 75 -1.35 0.89 2.48
N VAL A 76 -0.94 0.55 1.26
CA VAL A 76 -0.16 1.43 0.40
C VAL A 76 -0.96 1.74 -0.85
N ASP A 77 -1.12 3.02 -1.17
CA ASP A 77 -1.93 3.47 -2.31
C ASP A 77 -1.31 4.68 -3.02
N SER A 78 -1.72 4.87 -4.25
CA SER A 78 -1.54 6.10 -5.02
C SER A 78 -2.57 7.12 -4.57
N LEU A 79 -2.13 8.28 -4.11
CA LEU A 79 -3.03 9.28 -3.55
C LEU A 79 -3.39 10.35 -4.59
N CYS A 80 -4.56 10.96 -4.43
CA CYS A 80 -4.91 12.19 -5.11
C CYS A 80 -4.48 13.39 -4.25
N SER A 81 -3.98 14.45 -4.88
CA SER A 81 -3.61 15.70 -4.21
C SER A 81 -4.44 16.86 -4.73
N ALA A 82 -4.86 17.74 -3.83
CA ALA A 82 -5.40 19.04 -4.21
C ALA A 82 -4.30 20.08 -4.52
N GLU A 83 -3.03 19.78 -4.22
CA GLU A 83 -1.92 20.71 -4.36
C GLU A 83 -0.85 20.14 -5.30
N GLY A 84 -0.56 20.81 -6.41
CA GLY A 84 0.49 20.42 -7.34
C GLY A 84 1.89 20.35 -6.73
N ALA A 85 2.16 21.13 -5.68
CA ALA A 85 3.43 21.10 -4.96
C ALA A 85 3.73 19.75 -4.29
N ARG A 86 2.70 18.97 -3.94
CA ARG A 86 2.83 17.64 -3.30
C ARG A 86 2.90 16.51 -4.30
N LEU A 87 2.49 16.74 -5.54
CA LEU A 87 2.35 15.73 -6.58
C LEU A 87 3.72 15.07 -6.89
N GLY A 88 3.85 13.79 -6.56
CA GLY A 88 5.08 13.00 -6.71
C GLY A 88 6.24 13.41 -5.79
N ARG A 89 6.02 14.27 -4.78
CA ARG A 89 7.09 14.87 -3.96
C ARG A 89 6.93 14.66 -2.46
N SER A 90 5.81 14.13 -2.01
CA SER A 90 5.56 13.89 -0.58
C SER A 90 5.14 12.45 -0.34
N VAL A 91 5.52 11.91 0.81
CA VAL A 91 4.96 10.66 1.35
C VAL A 91 3.99 11.06 2.44
N GLN A 92 2.80 10.52 2.39
CA GLN A 92 1.74 10.77 3.37
C GLN A 92 1.48 9.50 4.18
N PHE A 93 1.25 9.66 5.48
CA PHE A 93 0.89 8.60 6.40
C PHE A 93 -0.35 8.98 7.19
N SER A 94 -1.18 7.99 7.49
CA SER A 94 -2.34 8.12 8.37
C SER A 94 -2.49 6.86 9.22
N ASP A 95 -2.79 7.03 10.49
CA ASP A 95 -3.15 5.95 11.42
C ASP A 95 -4.68 5.82 11.60
N THR A 96 -5.45 6.68 10.96
CA THR A 96 -6.92 6.60 10.95
C THR A 96 -7.45 5.69 9.84
N GLY A 97 -6.60 5.24 8.93
CA GLY A 97 -6.97 4.39 7.80
C GLY A 97 -6.86 5.09 6.44
N LEU A 98 -7.35 4.42 5.41
CA LEU A 98 -7.40 4.91 4.03
C LEU A 98 -8.83 5.30 3.66
N TYR A 99 -8.99 6.54 3.21
CA TYR A 99 -10.26 7.12 2.78
C TYR A 99 -10.11 7.60 1.33
N PRO A 100 -10.58 6.84 0.33
CA PRO A 100 -10.56 7.29 -1.06
C PRO A 100 -11.40 8.57 -1.23
N ALA A 101 -10.97 9.46 -2.12
CA ALA A 101 -11.57 10.79 -2.31
C ALA A 101 -13.06 10.78 -2.75
N GLN A 102 -13.54 9.67 -3.28
CA GLN A 102 -14.97 9.51 -3.58
C GLN A 102 -15.70 8.97 -2.36
N ALA A 103 -16.83 9.58 -2.00
CA ALA A 103 -17.64 9.33 -0.79
C ALA A 103 -18.27 7.92 -0.67
N ASP A 104 -17.65 6.91 -1.23
CA ASP A 104 -18.11 5.53 -1.15
C ASP A 104 -17.52 4.87 0.11
N HIS A 105 -18.34 4.79 1.17
CA HIS A 105 -17.98 4.12 2.42
C HIS A 105 -17.54 2.65 2.23
N ALA A 106 -17.93 2.02 1.12
CA ALA A 106 -17.49 0.66 0.77
C ALA A 106 -15.99 0.56 0.45
N LYS A 107 -15.32 1.70 0.26
CA LYS A 107 -13.88 1.78 0.00
C LYS A 107 -13.07 2.17 1.23
N HIS A 108 -13.70 2.56 2.34
CA HIS A 108 -13.00 2.93 3.56
C HIS A 108 -12.34 1.70 4.20
N LEU A 109 -11.06 1.81 4.48
CA LEU A 109 -10.28 0.82 5.21
C LEU A 109 -9.76 1.45 6.50
N ASP A 110 -10.44 1.22 7.59
CA ASP A 110 -10.10 1.68 8.92
C ASP A 110 -10.28 0.58 9.97
N ALA A 111 -9.90 0.87 11.19
CA ALA A 111 -9.99 -0.09 12.28
C ALA A 111 -11.44 -0.49 12.60
N ALA A 112 -12.41 0.41 12.43
CA ALA A 112 -13.82 0.12 12.66
C ALA A 112 -14.38 -0.85 11.62
N ALA A 113 -13.92 -0.71 10.36
CA ALA A 113 -14.37 -1.55 9.26
C ALA A 113 -13.74 -2.96 9.29
N LEU A 114 -12.50 -3.08 9.77
CA LEU A 114 -11.70 -4.31 9.63
C LEU A 114 -11.40 -5.01 10.96
N GLY A 115 -11.69 -4.39 12.09
CA GLY A 115 -11.42 -4.96 13.42
C GLY A 115 -9.94 -5.03 13.81
N VAL A 116 -9.04 -4.42 13.03
CA VAL A 116 -7.60 -4.34 13.30
C VAL A 116 -7.09 -2.93 13.03
N PRO A 117 -6.04 -2.45 13.72
CA PRO A 117 -5.41 -1.17 13.40
C PRO A 117 -4.99 -1.09 11.94
N VAL A 118 -5.25 0.04 11.28
CA VAL A 118 -4.92 0.30 9.88
C VAL A 118 -4.00 1.50 9.79
N ILE A 119 -2.86 1.32 9.13
CA ILE A 119 -1.92 2.39 8.78
C ILE A 119 -1.96 2.55 7.27
N ALA A 120 -2.29 3.73 6.79
CA ALA A 120 -2.22 4.07 5.38
C ALA A 120 -0.92 4.80 5.07
N ALA A 121 -0.31 4.50 3.93
CA ALA A 121 0.85 5.19 3.38
C ALA A 121 0.68 5.38 1.88
N GLY A 122 1.13 6.51 1.35
CA GLY A 122 1.02 6.73 -0.08
C GLY A 122 1.80 7.95 -0.57
N ILE A 123 1.83 8.09 -1.88
CA ILE A 123 2.42 9.22 -2.58
C ILE A 123 1.35 9.78 -3.51
N PRO A 124 1.11 11.10 -3.51
CA PRO A 124 0.24 11.72 -4.49
C PRO A 124 0.81 11.55 -5.90
N THR A 125 0.10 10.82 -6.75
CA THR A 125 0.45 10.56 -8.15
C THR A 125 -0.56 11.13 -9.11
N LEU A 126 -1.69 11.57 -8.59
CA LEU A 126 -2.83 12.11 -9.31
C LEU A 126 -3.25 13.44 -8.69
N MET A 127 -3.77 14.34 -9.52
CA MET A 127 -4.42 15.58 -9.12
C MET A 127 -5.55 15.85 -10.12
N ASP A 128 -6.72 16.15 -9.60
CA ASP A 128 -7.83 16.57 -10.44
C ASP A 128 -7.50 17.95 -11.07
N SER A 129 -7.86 18.13 -12.33
CA SER A 129 -7.68 19.42 -12.98
C SER A 129 -8.76 20.40 -12.53
N ASP A 130 -8.34 21.59 -12.07
CA ASP A 130 -9.28 22.66 -11.73
C ASP A 130 -9.94 23.28 -12.97
N GLU A 131 -9.34 23.10 -14.15
CA GLU A 131 -9.78 23.75 -15.40
C GLU A 131 -10.72 22.85 -16.23
N GLU A 132 -10.58 21.53 -16.15
CA GLU A 132 -11.39 20.58 -16.90
C GLU A 132 -11.78 19.38 -16.04
N ALA A 133 -13.07 19.22 -15.78
CA ALA A 133 -13.63 18.25 -14.83
C ALA A 133 -13.30 16.76 -15.12
N ASP A 134 -12.89 16.44 -16.35
CA ASP A 134 -12.59 15.08 -16.78
C ASP A 134 -11.08 14.81 -16.96
N LEU A 135 -10.22 15.78 -16.64
CA LEU A 135 -8.77 15.62 -16.76
C LEU A 135 -8.10 15.39 -15.41
N VAL A 136 -7.16 14.46 -15.43
CA VAL A 136 -6.29 14.16 -14.27
C VAL A 136 -4.85 14.48 -14.63
N VAL A 137 -4.20 15.26 -13.79
CA VAL A 137 -2.79 15.65 -13.93
C VAL A 137 -1.91 14.64 -13.20
N THR A 138 -0.82 14.26 -13.83
CA THR A 138 0.21 13.38 -13.24
C THR A 138 1.59 14.03 -13.33
N PRO A 139 2.57 13.62 -12.48
CA PRO A 139 3.94 14.07 -12.63
C PRO A 139 4.52 13.73 -14.00
N ARG A 140 5.27 14.65 -14.62
CA ARG A 140 5.95 14.37 -15.88
C ARG A 140 6.86 13.14 -15.82
N ALA A 141 7.51 12.89 -14.67
CA ALA A 141 8.39 11.75 -14.43
C ALA A 141 7.67 10.63 -13.67
N LEU A 142 6.38 10.37 -13.97
CA LEU A 142 5.52 9.45 -13.23
C LEU A 142 6.14 8.06 -13.04
N ASP A 143 6.72 7.47 -14.10
CA ASP A 143 7.36 6.14 -13.99
C ASP A 143 8.50 6.12 -12.97
N SER A 144 9.30 7.19 -12.92
CA SER A 144 10.37 7.35 -11.95
C SER A 144 9.81 7.53 -10.52
N VAL A 145 8.76 8.33 -10.36
CA VAL A 145 8.06 8.52 -9.08
C VAL A 145 7.56 7.18 -8.55
N ILE A 146 6.90 6.38 -9.38
CA ILE A 146 6.37 5.08 -9.01
C ILE A 146 7.50 4.08 -8.70
N ALA A 147 8.56 4.05 -9.52
CA ALA A 147 9.69 3.14 -9.31
C ALA A 147 10.42 3.42 -7.98
N HIS A 148 10.84 4.68 -7.78
CA HIS A 148 11.55 5.09 -6.57
C HIS A 148 10.64 5.13 -5.33
N GLY A 149 9.40 5.63 -5.48
CA GLY A 149 8.42 5.69 -4.40
C GLY A 149 8.07 4.31 -3.87
N SER A 150 7.84 3.33 -4.76
CA SER A 150 7.56 1.95 -4.33
C SER A 150 8.76 1.31 -3.62
N ALA A 151 9.99 1.57 -4.07
CA ALA A 151 11.19 1.06 -3.42
C ALA A 151 11.42 1.72 -2.04
N LEU A 152 11.21 3.04 -1.95
CA LEU A 152 11.30 3.79 -0.69
C LEU A 152 10.31 3.28 0.35
N LEU A 153 9.02 3.19 -0.03
CA LEU A 153 7.97 2.72 0.88
C LEU A 153 8.21 1.28 1.31
N ALA A 154 8.54 0.38 0.38
CA ALA A 154 8.85 -1.00 0.72
C ALA A 154 10.06 -1.11 1.64
N GLY A 155 11.13 -0.38 1.37
CA GLY A 155 12.32 -0.34 2.22
C GLY A 155 12.01 0.15 3.64
N ALA A 156 11.23 1.23 3.77
CA ALA A 156 10.80 1.76 5.05
C ALA A 156 9.91 0.77 5.82
N ILE A 157 8.93 0.16 5.15
CA ILE A 157 8.04 -0.84 5.74
C ILE A 157 8.85 -2.08 6.17
N ASN A 158 9.71 -2.62 5.32
CA ASN A 158 10.56 -3.76 5.64
C ASN A 158 11.44 -3.46 6.85
N ARG A 159 12.04 -2.27 6.92
CA ARG A 159 12.88 -1.85 8.04
C ARG A 159 12.09 -1.72 9.36
N ALA A 160 10.88 -1.15 9.30
CA ALA A 160 10.01 -1.01 10.46
C ALA A 160 9.49 -2.37 10.97
N LEU A 161 9.17 -3.28 10.04
CA LEU A 161 8.63 -4.59 10.39
C LEU A 161 9.73 -5.58 10.83
N GLN A 162 10.96 -5.43 10.32
CA GLN A 162 12.09 -6.32 10.63
C GLN A 162 13.27 -5.55 11.27
N PRO A 163 13.08 -4.97 12.47
CA PRO A 163 14.09 -4.07 13.07
C PRO A 163 15.42 -4.76 13.44
N ARG A 164 15.43 -6.10 13.49
CA ARG A 164 16.65 -6.89 13.78
C ARG A 164 17.52 -7.15 12.56
N LEU A 165 16.97 -6.97 11.35
CA LEU A 165 17.73 -7.11 10.12
C LEU A 165 18.43 -5.79 9.78
N SER A 166 19.69 -5.86 9.36
CA SER A 166 20.39 -4.70 8.81
C SER A 166 19.80 -4.30 7.44
N VAL A 167 20.07 -3.07 7.02
CA VAL A 167 19.65 -2.59 5.69
C VAL A 167 20.21 -3.48 4.57
N ALA A 168 21.47 -3.92 4.70
CA ALA A 168 22.09 -4.83 3.72
C ALA A 168 21.37 -6.19 3.65
N GLN A 169 21.01 -6.76 4.82
CA GLN A 169 20.25 -8.01 4.87
C GLN A 169 18.85 -7.84 4.26
N LEU A 170 18.16 -6.75 4.56
CA LEU A 170 16.84 -6.47 3.98
C LEU A 170 16.92 -6.35 2.47
N PHE A 171 17.92 -5.62 1.96
CA PHE A 171 18.13 -5.47 0.51
C PHE A 171 18.40 -6.81 -0.17
N TRP A 172 19.23 -7.66 0.44
CA TRP A 172 19.57 -8.97 -0.12
C TRP A 172 18.40 -9.96 -0.08
N LEU A 173 17.56 -9.90 0.97
CA LEU A 173 16.42 -10.82 1.15
C LEU A 173 15.16 -10.40 0.39
N ALA A 174 14.98 -9.09 0.14
CA ALA A 174 13.79 -8.58 -0.55
C ALA A 174 13.95 -8.48 -2.08
N GLY A 175 15.16 -8.69 -2.61
CA GLY A 175 15.46 -8.72 -4.05
C GLY A 175 15.73 -7.34 -4.60
#